data_57efeefca3f33382d6bf6ab54711ddcf
#
_entry.id   57efeefca3f33382d6bf6ab54711ddcf
#
_cell.length_a   1.000
_cell.length_b   1.000
_cell.length_c   1.000
_cell.angle_alpha   90.00
_cell.angle_beta   90.00
_cell.angle_gamma   90.00
#
_symmetry.space_group_name_H-M   'P 1'
#
loop_
_entity.id
_entity.type
_entity.pdbx_description
1 polymer ?
#
loop_
_entity_poly.entity_id
_entity_poly.type
_entity_poly.pdbx_seq_one_letter_code
_entity_poly.pdbx_strand_id
1 'polypeptide(L)' 'MRGKRIVFAPGEKIPGTRWTVLHEAETKNGQRMYTCRCECGTIRDVNAKNLKHGKTLSCGC' A
#
# COMPACT_ATOMS: atom_id res chain seq x y z
N MET A 1 -23.80 3.53 9.51
CA MET A 1 -22.46 3.49 9.93
C MET A 1 -21.50 3.56 8.78
N ARG A 2 -20.47 4.24 8.97
CA ARG A 2 -19.54 4.43 7.89
C ARG A 2 -18.51 3.33 7.88
N GLY A 3 -17.97 3.06 6.72
CA GLY A 3 -16.96 2.06 6.59
C GLY A 3 -15.66 2.44 7.29
N LYS A 4 -14.82 1.46 7.49
CA LYS A 4 -13.53 1.70 8.09
C LYS A 4 -12.58 2.32 7.08
N ARG A 5 -11.74 3.22 7.54
CA ARG A 5 -10.68 3.75 6.71
C ARG A 5 -9.60 2.70 6.54
N ILE A 6 -9.02 2.66 5.36
CA ILE A 6 -7.88 1.80 5.12
C ILE A 6 -6.64 2.60 5.48
N VAL A 7 -6.04 2.25 6.63
CA VAL A 7 -4.89 2.99 7.15
C VAL A 7 -3.78 1.99 7.48
N PHE A 8 -2.59 2.27 7.00
CA PHE A 8 -1.41 1.46 7.31
C PHE A 8 -0.39 2.32 8.02
N ALA A 9 0.26 1.75 9.03
CA ALA A 9 1.28 2.47 9.77
C ALA A 9 2.62 2.43 9.00
N PRO A 10 3.45 3.49 9.14
CA PRO A 10 4.79 3.45 8.53
C PRO A 10 5.56 2.25 9.04
N GLY A 11 6.21 1.55 8.11
CA GLY A 11 6.98 0.36 8.44
C GLY A 11 6.15 -0.90 8.52
N GLU A 12 4.86 -0.80 8.35
CA GLU A 12 3.99 -1.98 8.42
C GLU A 12 4.11 -2.80 7.15
N LYS A 13 4.31 -4.11 7.31
CA LYS A 13 4.32 -5.01 6.16
C LYS A 13 2.91 -5.49 5.89
N ILE A 14 2.51 -5.45 4.64
CA ILE A 14 1.16 -5.86 4.26
C ILE A 14 1.11 -7.39 4.16
N PRO A 15 0.26 -8.04 4.96
CA PRO A 15 0.17 -9.51 4.94
C PRO A 15 -0.19 -10.02 3.55
N GLY A 16 0.45 -11.09 3.15
CA GLY A 16 0.16 -11.72 1.86
C GLY A 16 0.80 -11.03 0.66
N THR A 17 1.57 -9.97 0.88
CA THR A 17 2.25 -9.26 -0.19
C THR A 17 3.71 -9.08 0.15
N ARG A 18 4.47 -8.56 -0.81
CA ARG A 18 5.88 -8.24 -0.60
C ARG A 18 6.08 -6.76 -0.31
N TRP A 19 4.98 -6.04 -0.08
CA TRP A 19 5.03 -4.60 0.15
C TRP A 19 5.19 -4.27 1.63
N THR A 20 6.03 -3.28 1.91
CA THR A 20 6.14 -2.68 3.23
C THR A 20 5.82 -1.20 3.08
N VAL A 21 4.87 -0.72 3.86
CA VAL A 21 4.47 0.68 3.80
C VAL A 21 5.57 1.55 4.40
N LEU A 22 5.99 2.58 3.66
CA LEU A 22 6.98 3.53 4.16
C LEU A 22 6.29 4.75 4.76
N HIS A 23 5.32 5.28 4.05
CA HIS A 23 4.54 6.42 4.53
C HIS A 23 3.35 6.62 3.60
N GLU A 24 2.43 7.47 4.03
CA GLU A 24 1.27 7.81 3.21
C GLU A 24 1.68 8.76 2.11
N ALA A 25 1.21 8.50 0.88
CA ALA A 25 1.46 9.37 -0.25
C ALA A 25 0.25 10.27 -0.48
N GLU A 26 0.36 11.17 -1.46
CA GLU A 26 -0.74 12.03 -1.81
C GLU A 26 -1.93 11.24 -2.32
N THR A 27 -3.14 11.71 -1.95
CA THR A 27 -4.37 11.13 -2.48
C THR A 27 -4.50 11.54 -3.95
N LYS A 28 -4.78 10.58 -4.80
CA LYS A 28 -4.98 10.84 -6.22
C LYS A 28 -6.35 10.34 -6.65
N ASN A 29 -7.08 11.19 -7.37
CA ASN A 29 -8.42 10.84 -7.87
C ASN A 29 -9.34 10.31 -6.76
N GLY A 30 -9.23 10.89 -5.58
CA GLY A 30 -10.05 10.47 -4.46
C GLY A 30 -9.62 9.17 -3.83
N GLN A 31 -8.49 8.61 -4.24
CA GLN A 31 -7.99 7.35 -3.70
C GLN A 31 -6.74 7.57 -2.87
N ARG A 32 -6.72 6.96 -1.69
CA ARG A 32 -5.57 7.05 -0.80
C ARG A 32 -4.44 6.19 -1.33
N MET A 33 -3.28 6.78 -1.40
CA MET A 33 -2.09 6.09 -1.88
C MET A 33 -1.08 5.96 -0.76
N TYR A 34 -0.25 4.95 -0.84
CA TYR A 34 0.84 4.75 0.10
C TYR A 34 2.12 4.47 -0.66
N THR A 35 3.20 5.10 -0.21
CA THR A 35 4.53 4.80 -0.74
C THR A 35 5.01 3.53 -0.07
N CYS A 36 5.23 2.50 -0.86
CA CYS A 36 5.60 1.20 -0.35
C CYS A 36 6.89 0.72 -0.97
N ARG A 37 7.60 -0.14 -0.23
CA ARG A 37 8.82 -0.75 -0.71
C ARG A 37 8.58 -2.24 -0.90
N CYS A 38 8.91 -2.73 -2.08
CA CYS A 38 8.84 -4.16 -2.37
C CYS A 38 10.06 -4.85 -1.77
N GLU A 39 9.96 -6.14 -1.51
CA GLU A 39 11.09 -6.91 -0.96
C GLU A 39 12.31 -6.86 -1.85
N CYS A 40 12.12 -6.64 -3.14
CA CYS A 40 13.25 -6.50 -4.07
C CYS A 40 13.92 -5.13 -4.00
N GLY A 41 13.37 -4.20 -3.21
CA GLY A 41 13.93 -2.86 -3.05
C GLY A 41 13.25 -1.78 -3.85
N THR A 42 12.34 -2.14 -4.75
CA THR A 42 11.62 -1.17 -5.57
C THR A 42 10.63 -0.39 -4.72
N ILE A 43 10.61 0.93 -4.89
CA ILE A 43 9.71 1.81 -4.14
C ILE A 43 8.69 2.38 -5.11
N ARG A 44 7.40 2.26 -4.76
CA ARG A 44 6.30 2.75 -5.59
C ARG A 44 5.16 3.25 -4.73
N ASP A 45 4.36 4.14 -5.31
CA ASP A 45 3.11 4.53 -4.69
C ASP A 45 2.04 3.53 -5.09
N VAL A 46 1.35 2.95 -4.11
CA VAL A 46 0.38 1.90 -4.34
C VAL A 46 -0.94 2.30 -3.73
N ASN A 47 -2.03 1.99 -4.44
CA ASN A 47 -3.37 2.29 -3.98
C ASN A 47 -3.69 1.45 -2.73
N ALA A 48 -4.25 2.10 -1.72
CA ALA A 48 -4.56 1.42 -0.45
C ALA A 48 -5.53 0.26 -0.66
N LYS A 49 -6.49 0.41 -1.55
CA LYS A 49 -7.44 -0.67 -1.82
C LYS A 49 -6.73 -1.88 -2.41
N ASN A 50 -5.79 -1.66 -3.31
CA ASN A 50 -5.05 -2.76 -3.91
C ASN A 50 -4.22 -3.49 -2.86
N LEU A 51 -3.65 -2.75 -1.91
CA LEU A 51 -2.91 -3.36 -0.82
C LEU A 51 -3.82 -4.22 0.04
N LYS A 52 -4.99 -3.67 0.42
CA LYS A 52 -5.90 -4.37 1.30
C LYS A 52 -6.47 -5.62 0.66
N HIS A 53 -6.81 -5.55 -0.62
CA HIS A 53 -7.45 -6.66 -1.31
C HIS A 53 -6.47 -7.62 -1.95
N GLY A 54 -5.18 -7.35 -1.82
CA GLY A 54 -4.17 -8.24 -2.36
C GLY A 54 -4.09 -8.24 -3.87
N LYS A 55 -4.57 -7.19 -4.52
CA LYS A 55 -4.50 -7.11 -5.98
C LYS A 55 -3.11 -6.82 -6.47
N THR A 56 -2.28 -6.22 -5.64
CA THR A 56 -0.89 -6.00 -5.97
C THR A 56 -0.05 -6.72 -4.93
N LEU A 57 0.61 -7.80 -5.34
CA LEU A 57 1.40 -8.62 -4.43
C LEU A 57 2.86 -8.20 -4.40
N SER A 58 3.32 -7.60 -5.47
CA SER A 58 4.70 -7.15 -5.58
C SER A 58 4.81 -6.14 -6.71
N CYS A 59 6.02 -5.64 -6.93
CA CYS A 59 6.28 -4.70 -8.02
C CYS A 59 6.42 -5.40 -9.37
N GLY A 60 6.30 -6.70 -9.40
CA GLY A 60 6.52 -7.49 -10.61
C GLY A 60 7.90 -8.10 -10.69
N CYS A 61 8.63 -8.08 -9.61
CA CYS A 61 9.98 -8.64 -9.56
C CYS A 61 10.00 -10.19 -9.57
#